data_a8e636ccdd24470162a04b80cd8373e1
#
_entry.id   a8e636ccdd24470162a04b80cd8373e1
#
_cell.length_a   1.000
_cell.length_b   1.000
_cell.length_c   1.000
_cell.angle_alpha   90.00
_cell.angle_beta   90.00
_cell.angle_gamma   90.00
#
_symmetry.space_group_name_H-M   'P 1'
#
loop_
_entity.id
_entity.type
_entity.pdbx_description
1 polymer ?
#
loop_
_entity_poly.entity_id
_entity_poly.type
_entity_poly.pdbx_seq_one_letter_code
_entity_poly.pdbx_strand_id
1 'polypeptide(L)'
;MELQKFTYDNRLPKLFAIATITWGAVGMLLGVIAAFQLAFPVLNFSEYLPHLAFGRLRPVHTNAVIFAFVGNGIFTAVYYSLPRLLKTSMWSNLLGRIHFWGWQTIIVLAAVTLLCGITTGKEYAELEWPIDILITLIWVVFGINMFGTILTRRERHLYVAIWFFIASWVTVAMLHIVNSVEIPVSLFKSYSWYAGVQDALVQWWYGHNAVAFFLTTPYLGLMYYFLPKAADRPVYSYRLSIVHFWSLIFLYIWAGPHHLLYTCLLYTSPSPRDGLLSRMPSSA
;
A
#
# COMPACT_ATOMS: atom_id res chain seq x y z
N MET A 1 26.00 33.49 -12.81
CA MET A 1 25.13 32.31 -12.55
C MET A 1 23.77 32.67 -13.10
N GLU A 2 23.40 32.18 -14.29
CA GLU A 2 22.08 32.47 -14.86
C GLU A 2 20.98 31.77 -14.04
N LEU A 3 20.03 32.55 -13.57
CA LEU A 3 18.83 32.07 -12.89
C LEU A 3 17.90 31.43 -13.94
N GLN A 4 17.91 30.10 -14.05
CA GLN A 4 16.93 29.39 -14.86
C GLN A 4 15.59 29.42 -14.16
N LYS A 5 14.60 30.10 -14.78
CA LYS A 5 13.20 29.99 -14.37
C LYS A 5 12.71 28.57 -14.64
N PHE A 6 12.30 27.87 -13.60
CA PHE A 6 11.81 26.50 -13.68
C PHE A 6 10.38 26.42 -13.13
N THR A 7 9.47 25.86 -13.90
CA THR A 7 8.06 25.65 -13.51
C THR A 7 7.76 24.16 -13.38
N TYR A 8 7.12 23.78 -12.27
CA TYR A 8 6.71 22.40 -12.04
C TYR A 8 5.39 22.10 -12.75
N ASP A 9 5.32 20.99 -13.49
CA ASP A 9 4.08 20.51 -14.08
C ASP A 9 3.21 19.80 -13.01
N ASN A 10 2.09 20.40 -12.67
CA ASN A 10 1.16 19.89 -11.67
C ASN A 10 -0.04 19.15 -12.29
N ARG A 11 -0.09 18.90 -13.60
CA ARG A 11 -1.22 18.24 -14.24
C ARG A 11 -1.42 16.82 -13.70
N LEU A 12 -0.35 16.06 -13.60
CA LEU A 12 -0.40 14.68 -13.09
C LEU A 12 -0.77 14.61 -11.60
N PRO A 13 -0.14 15.38 -10.68
CA PRO A 13 -0.61 15.46 -9.30
C PRO A 13 -2.08 15.84 -9.15
N LYS A 14 -2.61 16.75 -9.98
CA LYS A 14 -4.04 17.13 -9.97
C LYS A 14 -4.95 15.97 -10.37
N LEU A 15 -4.57 15.18 -11.38
CA LEU A 15 -5.33 14.00 -11.78
C LEU A 15 -5.41 12.97 -10.65
N PHE A 16 -4.29 12.66 -10.01
CA PHE A 16 -4.28 11.77 -8.85
C PHE A 16 -5.09 12.35 -7.68
N ALA A 17 -5.04 13.66 -7.44
CA ALA A 17 -5.83 14.31 -6.37
C ALA A 17 -7.35 14.17 -6.63
N ILE A 18 -7.79 14.37 -7.87
CA ILE A 18 -9.21 14.18 -8.26
C ILE A 18 -9.60 12.71 -8.05
N ALA A 19 -8.77 11.78 -8.50
CA ALA A 19 -8.99 10.35 -8.32
C ALA A 19 -9.06 9.97 -6.83
N THR A 20 -8.22 10.59 -5.98
CA THR A 20 -8.26 10.41 -4.53
C THR A 20 -9.63 10.76 -3.97
N ILE A 21 -10.16 11.95 -4.28
CA ILE A 21 -11.48 12.37 -3.78
C ILE A 21 -12.58 11.45 -4.31
N THR A 22 -12.54 11.11 -5.59
CA THR A 22 -13.53 10.24 -6.24
C THR A 22 -13.57 8.87 -5.59
N TRP A 23 -12.42 8.19 -5.48
CA TRP A 23 -12.34 6.87 -4.88
C TRP A 23 -12.56 6.89 -3.36
N GLY A 24 -12.23 7.99 -2.69
CA GLY A 24 -12.57 8.20 -1.30
C GLY A 24 -14.07 8.20 -1.08
N ALA A 25 -14.82 8.95 -1.89
CA ALA A 25 -16.28 8.98 -1.82
C ALA A 25 -16.89 7.59 -2.12
N VAL A 26 -16.43 6.92 -3.18
CA VAL A 26 -16.89 5.58 -3.54
C VAL A 26 -16.56 4.55 -2.45
N GLY A 27 -15.32 4.53 -1.99
CA GLY A 27 -14.88 3.57 -0.96
C GLY A 27 -15.64 3.74 0.36
N MET A 28 -15.83 4.99 0.81
CA MET A 28 -16.60 5.28 2.03
C MET A 28 -18.08 4.89 1.89
N LEU A 29 -18.68 5.16 0.73
CA LEU A 29 -20.07 4.77 0.46
C LEU A 29 -20.24 3.24 0.54
N LEU A 30 -19.32 2.47 -0.06
CA LEU A 30 -19.33 1.00 0.04
C LEU A 30 -19.20 0.52 1.49
N GLY A 31 -18.38 1.21 2.31
CA GLY A 31 -18.26 0.93 3.74
C GLY A 31 -19.54 1.18 4.51
N VAL A 32 -20.25 2.26 4.21
CA VAL A 32 -21.56 2.57 4.81
C VAL A 32 -22.58 1.49 4.45
N ILE A 33 -22.64 1.07 3.19
CA ILE A 33 -23.53 -0.02 2.75
C ILE A 33 -23.19 -1.32 3.50
N ALA A 34 -21.91 -1.69 3.55
CA ALA A 34 -21.48 -2.89 4.27
C ALA A 34 -21.81 -2.83 5.77
N ALA A 35 -21.69 -1.65 6.40
CA ALA A 35 -22.07 -1.46 7.79
C ALA A 35 -23.59 -1.65 8.01
N PHE A 36 -24.42 -1.13 7.11
CA PHE A 36 -25.86 -1.34 7.14
C PHE A 36 -26.24 -2.82 6.94
N GLN A 37 -25.53 -3.56 6.09
CA GLN A 37 -25.75 -5.00 5.89
C GLN A 37 -25.43 -5.79 7.16
N LEU A 38 -24.47 -5.37 7.97
CA LEU A 38 -24.18 -5.98 9.27
C LEU A 38 -25.25 -5.64 10.32
N ALA A 39 -25.72 -4.39 10.33
CA ALA A 39 -26.75 -3.94 11.29
C ALA A 39 -28.14 -4.49 10.96
N PHE A 40 -28.46 -4.63 9.67
CA PHE A 40 -29.76 -5.03 9.15
C PHE A 40 -29.58 -6.17 8.12
N PRO A 41 -29.58 -7.45 8.54
CA PRO A 41 -29.33 -8.59 7.65
C PRO A 41 -30.24 -8.66 6.41
N VAL A 42 -31.44 -8.08 6.49
CA VAL A 42 -32.39 -8.00 5.36
C VAL A 42 -31.81 -7.18 4.17
N LEU A 43 -30.83 -6.32 4.43
CA LEU A 43 -30.13 -5.55 3.40
C LEU A 43 -28.97 -6.33 2.77
N ASN A 44 -28.70 -7.53 3.22
CA ASN A 44 -27.73 -8.42 2.60
C ASN A 44 -28.41 -9.20 1.47
N PHE A 45 -28.47 -8.62 0.28
CA PHE A 45 -29.22 -9.12 -0.88
C PHE A 45 -28.65 -10.40 -1.50
N SER A 46 -28.08 -11.32 -0.71
CA SER A 46 -27.39 -12.52 -1.19
C SER A 46 -28.22 -13.42 -2.11
N GLU A 47 -29.53 -13.46 -1.92
CA GLU A 47 -30.45 -14.27 -2.72
C GLU A 47 -30.80 -13.63 -4.06
N TYR A 48 -30.93 -12.29 -4.11
CA TYR A 48 -31.41 -11.59 -5.30
C TYR A 48 -30.26 -10.90 -6.07
N LEU A 49 -29.26 -10.40 -5.35
CA LEU A 49 -28.11 -9.69 -5.91
C LEU A 49 -26.82 -10.17 -5.27
N PRO A 50 -26.36 -11.41 -5.54
CA PRO A 50 -25.20 -11.99 -4.88
C PRO A 50 -23.93 -11.18 -5.04
N HIS A 51 -23.81 -10.36 -6.11
CA HIS A 51 -22.68 -9.47 -6.32
C HIS A 51 -22.60 -8.34 -5.28
N LEU A 52 -23.70 -7.97 -4.64
CA LEU A 52 -23.78 -6.95 -3.61
C LEU A 52 -23.85 -7.52 -2.19
N ALA A 53 -23.67 -8.84 -2.03
CA ALA A 53 -23.61 -9.46 -0.71
C ALA A 53 -22.40 -8.92 0.09
N PHE A 54 -22.56 -8.86 1.41
CA PHE A 54 -21.52 -8.35 2.34
C PHE A 54 -20.14 -8.96 2.09
N GLY A 55 -20.07 -10.29 1.91
CA GLY A 55 -18.82 -10.99 1.67
C GLY A 55 -18.08 -10.56 0.39
N ARG A 56 -18.79 -9.96 -0.57
CA ARG A 56 -18.19 -9.40 -1.80
C ARG A 56 -17.95 -7.89 -1.70
N LEU A 57 -18.84 -7.16 -1.04
CA LEU A 57 -18.68 -5.71 -0.84
C LEU A 57 -17.56 -5.36 0.14
N ARG A 58 -17.37 -6.15 1.18
CA ARG A 58 -16.34 -5.88 2.20
C ARG A 58 -14.92 -5.83 1.60
N PRO A 59 -14.44 -6.81 0.81
CA PRO A 59 -13.12 -6.69 0.17
C PRO A 59 -13.05 -5.56 -0.85
N VAL A 60 -14.13 -5.24 -1.58
CA VAL A 60 -14.15 -4.08 -2.48
C VAL A 60 -13.98 -2.78 -1.70
N HIS A 61 -14.71 -2.62 -0.58
CA HIS A 61 -14.54 -1.46 0.30
C HIS A 61 -13.10 -1.34 0.80
N THR A 62 -12.53 -2.41 1.31
CA THR A 62 -11.18 -2.43 1.89
C THR A 62 -10.14 -2.04 0.83
N ASN A 63 -10.18 -2.67 -0.34
CA ASN A 63 -9.27 -2.35 -1.44
C ASN A 63 -9.48 -0.94 -1.99
N ALA A 64 -10.73 -0.47 -2.09
CA ALA A 64 -11.04 0.88 -2.53
C ALA A 64 -10.48 1.94 -1.57
N VAL A 65 -10.57 1.73 -0.26
CA VAL A 65 -10.04 2.68 0.73
C VAL A 65 -8.51 2.65 0.75
N ILE A 66 -7.90 1.48 0.79
CA ILE A 66 -6.44 1.38 0.92
C ILE A 66 -5.74 1.73 -0.39
N PHE A 67 -6.08 1.06 -1.48
CA PHE A 67 -5.32 1.17 -2.73
C PHE A 67 -5.86 2.24 -3.67
N ALA A 68 -7.19 2.41 -3.75
CA ALA A 68 -7.74 3.42 -4.63
C ALA A 68 -7.74 4.82 -3.98
N PHE A 69 -8.30 5.00 -2.79
CA PHE A 69 -8.32 6.31 -2.13
C PHE A 69 -6.93 6.71 -1.65
N VAL A 70 -6.35 5.98 -0.70
CA VAL A 70 -5.07 6.34 -0.09
C VAL A 70 -3.92 6.22 -1.09
N GLY A 71 -3.91 5.21 -1.95
CA GLY A 71 -2.90 5.02 -2.98
C GLY A 71 -2.81 6.21 -3.94
N ASN A 72 -3.94 6.69 -4.48
CA ASN A 72 -3.97 7.91 -5.31
C ASN A 72 -3.49 9.13 -4.54
N GLY A 73 -3.81 9.24 -3.24
CA GLY A 73 -3.33 10.31 -2.38
C GLY A 73 -1.80 10.32 -2.22
N ILE A 74 -1.21 9.15 -2.01
CA ILE A 74 0.24 8.97 -1.94
C ILE A 74 0.89 9.36 -3.28
N PHE A 75 0.37 8.89 -4.40
CA PHE A 75 0.90 9.26 -5.72
C PHE A 75 0.78 10.75 -6.01
N THR A 76 -0.36 11.38 -5.64
CA THR A 76 -0.49 12.84 -5.68
C THR A 76 0.69 13.51 -5.00
N ALA A 77 0.98 13.08 -3.82
CA ALA A 77 1.96 13.72 -2.97
C ALA A 77 3.40 13.42 -3.41
N VAL A 78 3.70 12.21 -3.87
CA VAL A 78 5.02 11.86 -4.41
C VAL A 78 5.29 12.63 -5.70
N TYR A 79 4.37 12.63 -6.67
CA TYR A 79 4.52 13.38 -7.92
C TYR A 79 4.59 14.90 -7.71
N TYR A 80 4.03 15.41 -6.61
CA TYR A 80 4.13 16.82 -6.24
C TYR A 80 5.45 17.14 -5.55
N SER A 81 5.88 16.33 -4.56
CA SER A 81 7.00 16.65 -3.67
C SER A 81 8.35 16.25 -4.25
N LEU A 82 8.44 15.10 -4.92
CA LEU A 82 9.71 14.56 -5.43
C LEU A 82 10.44 15.50 -6.38
N PRO A 83 9.80 16.08 -7.43
CA PRO A 83 10.46 17.04 -8.30
C PRO A 83 10.96 18.29 -7.56
N ARG A 84 10.22 18.74 -6.55
CA ARG A 84 10.56 19.91 -5.75
C ARG A 84 11.74 19.67 -4.83
N LEU A 85 11.80 18.49 -4.20
CA LEU A 85 12.95 18.07 -3.39
C LEU A 85 14.23 17.93 -4.21
N LEU A 86 14.10 17.47 -5.45
CA LEU A 86 15.22 17.20 -6.35
C LEU A 86 15.57 18.37 -7.27
N LYS A 87 14.80 19.46 -7.24
CA LYS A 87 14.93 20.65 -8.08
C LYS A 87 15.00 20.30 -9.58
N THR A 88 14.18 19.35 -10.01
CA THR A 88 14.08 18.87 -11.39
C THR A 88 12.64 18.62 -11.81
N SER A 89 12.38 18.34 -13.08
CA SER A 89 11.08 17.84 -13.55
C SER A 89 10.98 16.34 -13.34
N MET A 90 9.77 15.79 -13.35
CA MET A 90 9.59 14.34 -13.49
C MET A 90 10.29 13.86 -14.76
N TRP A 91 10.94 12.71 -14.66
CA TRP A 91 11.75 12.15 -15.75
C TRP A 91 10.95 11.93 -17.04
N SER A 92 9.72 11.42 -16.91
CA SER A 92 8.84 11.16 -18.05
C SER A 92 7.37 11.44 -17.72
N ASN A 93 6.79 12.38 -18.46
CA ASN A 93 5.35 12.65 -18.38
C ASN A 93 4.51 11.51 -19.00
N LEU A 94 5.09 10.77 -19.97
CA LEU A 94 4.43 9.61 -20.57
C LEU A 94 4.28 8.48 -19.55
N LEU A 95 5.37 8.11 -18.87
CA LEU A 95 5.33 7.09 -17.82
C LEU A 95 4.40 7.50 -16.67
N GLY A 96 4.37 8.78 -16.31
CA GLY A 96 3.42 9.28 -15.32
C GLY A 96 1.97 9.09 -15.74
N ARG A 97 1.63 9.32 -17.02
CA ARG A 97 0.28 9.07 -17.55
C ARG A 97 -0.05 7.58 -17.64
N ILE A 98 0.91 6.75 -18.07
CA ILE A 98 0.75 5.29 -18.08
C ILE A 98 0.49 4.79 -16.66
N HIS A 99 1.26 5.26 -15.66
CA HIS A 99 1.03 4.92 -14.26
C HIS A 99 -0.37 5.33 -13.80
N PHE A 100 -0.80 6.56 -14.08
CA PHE A 100 -2.13 7.04 -13.67
C PHE A 100 -3.24 6.15 -14.24
N TRP A 101 -3.31 6.02 -15.56
CA TRP A 101 -4.38 5.26 -16.20
C TRP A 101 -4.31 3.77 -15.92
N GLY A 102 -3.11 3.20 -15.87
CA GLY A 102 -2.90 1.81 -15.48
C GLY A 102 -3.40 1.53 -14.07
N TRP A 103 -3.11 2.43 -13.12
CA TRP A 103 -3.61 2.30 -11.75
C TRP A 103 -5.15 2.40 -11.68
N GLN A 104 -5.77 3.36 -12.40
CA GLN A 104 -7.24 3.45 -12.46
C GLN A 104 -7.86 2.19 -13.09
N THR A 105 -7.26 1.64 -14.14
CA THR A 105 -7.70 0.40 -14.77
C THR A 105 -7.66 -0.78 -13.80
N ILE A 106 -6.57 -0.92 -13.05
CA ILE A 106 -6.43 -1.96 -12.00
C ILE A 106 -7.54 -1.83 -10.95
N ILE A 107 -7.82 -0.62 -10.47
CA ILE A 107 -8.87 -0.39 -9.47
C ILE A 107 -10.24 -0.86 -9.99
N VAL A 108 -10.58 -0.53 -11.24
CA VAL A 108 -11.85 -0.94 -11.84
C VAL A 108 -11.91 -2.46 -12.02
N LEU A 109 -10.84 -3.08 -12.52
CA LEU A 109 -10.77 -4.53 -12.69
C LEU A 109 -10.87 -5.25 -11.33
N ALA A 110 -10.18 -4.75 -10.31
CA ALA A 110 -10.28 -5.28 -8.95
C ALA A 110 -11.72 -5.22 -8.42
N ALA A 111 -12.40 -4.08 -8.56
CA ALA A 111 -13.79 -3.93 -8.14
C ALA A 111 -14.70 -4.94 -8.85
N VAL A 112 -14.58 -5.07 -10.18
CA VAL A 112 -15.39 -6.00 -10.96
C VAL A 112 -15.13 -7.46 -10.58
N THR A 113 -13.88 -7.88 -10.49
CA THR A 113 -13.53 -9.28 -10.16
C THR A 113 -13.99 -9.65 -8.76
N LEU A 114 -13.79 -8.79 -7.76
CA LEU A 114 -14.23 -9.03 -6.39
C LEU A 114 -15.77 -9.11 -6.29
N LEU A 115 -16.50 -8.24 -6.97
CA LEU A 115 -17.98 -8.32 -7.02
C LEU A 115 -18.44 -9.59 -7.73
N CYS A 116 -17.73 -10.09 -8.72
CA CYS A 116 -18.01 -11.35 -9.39
C CYS A 116 -17.61 -12.57 -8.54
N GLY A 117 -16.92 -12.38 -7.41
CA GLY A 117 -16.43 -13.46 -6.55
C GLY A 117 -15.18 -14.15 -7.10
N ILE A 118 -14.47 -13.50 -8.03
CA ILE A 118 -13.16 -13.92 -8.54
C ILE A 118 -12.14 -13.36 -7.57
N THR A 119 -11.65 -14.20 -6.67
CA THR A 119 -10.82 -13.77 -5.55
C THR A 119 -10.01 -14.93 -4.98
N THR A 120 -8.82 -14.61 -4.45
CA THR A 120 -8.06 -15.51 -3.58
C THR A 120 -8.58 -15.41 -2.14
N GLY A 121 -8.06 -16.20 -1.22
CA GLY A 121 -8.38 -16.12 0.20
C GLY A 121 -7.47 -15.19 1.01
N LYS A 122 -6.53 -14.48 0.37
CA LYS A 122 -5.52 -13.67 1.04
C LYS A 122 -6.05 -12.26 1.31
N GLU A 123 -6.22 -11.90 2.56
CA GLU A 123 -6.68 -10.57 2.96
C GLU A 123 -5.71 -9.48 2.55
N TYR A 124 -6.21 -8.39 1.94
CA TYR A 124 -5.46 -7.30 1.28
C TYR A 124 -4.67 -7.71 0.03
N ALA A 125 -4.83 -8.94 -0.43
CA ALA A 125 -4.24 -9.48 -1.65
C ALA A 125 -5.23 -10.47 -2.29
N GLU A 126 -6.49 -10.07 -2.34
CA GLU A 126 -7.60 -10.91 -2.80
C GLU A 126 -7.63 -11.10 -4.31
N LEU A 127 -6.83 -10.36 -5.07
CA LEU A 127 -6.88 -10.36 -6.53
C LEU A 127 -6.21 -11.61 -7.11
N GLU A 128 -6.69 -12.03 -8.27
CA GLU A 128 -6.12 -13.17 -8.99
C GLU A 128 -4.94 -12.77 -9.87
N TRP A 129 -4.08 -13.70 -10.16
CA TRP A 129 -2.78 -13.57 -10.83
C TRP A 129 -2.72 -12.61 -12.04
N PRO A 130 -3.74 -12.49 -12.94
CA PRO A 130 -3.62 -11.55 -14.06
C PRO A 130 -3.58 -10.09 -13.60
N ILE A 131 -4.32 -9.77 -12.52
CA ILE A 131 -4.33 -8.41 -11.96
C ILE A 131 -3.05 -8.17 -11.17
N ASP A 132 -2.52 -9.17 -10.47
CA ASP A 132 -1.24 -9.06 -9.77
C ASP A 132 -0.07 -8.77 -10.72
N ILE A 133 -0.08 -9.38 -11.90
CA ILE A 133 0.88 -9.03 -12.97
C ILE A 133 0.71 -7.58 -13.41
N LEU A 134 -0.52 -7.10 -13.61
CA LEU A 134 -0.76 -5.69 -13.97
C LEU A 134 -0.30 -4.73 -12.87
N ILE A 135 -0.54 -5.06 -11.61
CA ILE A 135 -0.04 -4.28 -10.46
C ILE A 135 1.49 -4.21 -10.52
N THR A 136 2.15 -5.34 -10.69
CA THR A 136 3.62 -5.41 -10.82
C THR A 136 4.13 -4.51 -11.95
N LEU A 137 3.54 -4.61 -13.14
CA LEU A 137 3.95 -3.81 -14.31
C LEU A 137 3.78 -2.30 -14.05
N ILE A 138 2.65 -1.89 -13.51
CA ILE A 138 2.37 -0.48 -13.23
C ILE A 138 3.25 0.05 -12.08
N TRP A 139 3.55 -0.80 -11.09
CA TRP A 139 4.49 -0.46 -10.03
C TRP A 139 5.91 -0.26 -10.56
N VAL A 140 6.35 -1.09 -11.49
CA VAL A 140 7.64 -0.92 -12.21
C VAL A 140 7.65 0.38 -13.02
N VAL A 141 6.58 0.70 -13.74
CA VAL A 141 6.46 1.98 -14.48
C VAL A 141 6.61 3.18 -13.53
N PHE A 142 5.95 3.13 -12.37
CA PHE A 142 6.11 4.15 -11.33
C PHE A 142 7.56 4.26 -10.85
N GLY A 143 8.19 3.12 -10.55
CA GLY A 143 9.58 3.05 -10.10
C GLY A 143 10.55 3.63 -11.11
N ILE A 144 10.45 3.25 -12.39
CA ILE A 144 11.30 3.77 -13.46
C ILE A 144 11.20 5.29 -13.52
N ASN A 145 10.00 5.85 -13.45
CA ASN A 145 9.80 7.30 -13.48
C ASN A 145 10.35 7.99 -12.21
N MET A 146 10.16 7.38 -11.05
CA MET A 146 10.69 7.88 -9.78
C MET A 146 12.22 7.86 -9.74
N PHE A 147 12.84 6.72 -10.04
CA PHE A 147 14.30 6.59 -10.05
C PHE A 147 14.95 7.40 -11.16
N GLY A 148 14.35 7.46 -12.35
CA GLY A 148 14.79 8.37 -13.42
C GLY A 148 14.83 9.82 -12.96
N THR A 149 13.80 10.26 -12.21
CA THR A 149 13.78 11.60 -11.61
C THR A 149 14.87 11.79 -10.56
N ILE A 150 15.13 10.77 -9.73
CA ILE A 150 16.20 10.81 -8.71
C ILE A 150 17.59 10.89 -9.40
N LEU A 151 17.80 10.15 -10.47
CA LEU A 151 19.08 10.14 -11.20
C LEU A 151 19.35 11.46 -11.92
N THR A 152 18.32 12.16 -12.39
CA THR A 152 18.41 13.45 -13.06
C THR A 152 18.35 14.66 -12.13
N ARG A 153 18.46 14.43 -10.82
CA ARG A 153 18.38 15.47 -9.79
C ARG A 153 19.45 16.54 -9.94
N ARG A 154 19.09 17.75 -9.56
CA ARG A 154 20.03 18.89 -9.44
C ARG A 154 20.48 19.11 -7.99
N GLU A 155 19.78 18.52 -7.01
CA GLU A 155 20.17 18.54 -5.61
C GLU A 155 21.14 17.39 -5.31
N ARG A 156 22.28 17.67 -4.70
CA ARG A 156 23.31 16.65 -4.42
C ARG A 156 22.87 15.65 -3.34
N HIS A 157 22.23 16.16 -2.31
CA HIS A 157 21.84 15.36 -1.15
C HIS A 157 20.41 14.85 -1.29
N LEU A 158 20.20 13.57 -1.03
CA LEU A 158 18.87 12.99 -0.91
C LEU A 158 18.33 13.29 0.49
N TYR A 159 17.30 14.10 0.54
CA TYR A 159 16.60 14.39 1.78
C TYR A 159 15.84 13.15 2.29
N VAL A 160 15.70 13.01 3.61
CA VAL A 160 15.10 11.83 4.25
C VAL A 160 13.71 11.46 3.71
N ALA A 161 12.90 12.41 3.29
CA ALA A 161 11.61 12.15 2.63
C ALA A 161 11.76 11.24 1.41
N ILE A 162 12.82 11.43 0.61
CA ILE A 162 13.09 10.61 -0.59
C ILE A 162 13.50 9.18 -0.17
N TRP A 163 14.20 9.02 0.94
CA TRP A 163 14.54 7.69 1.46
C TRP A 163 13.29 6.90 1.81
N PHE A 164 12.30 7.54 2.43
CA PHE A 164 11.00 6.92 2.70
C PHE A 164 10.28 6.51 1.41
N PHE A 165 10.31 7.34 0.35
CA PHE A 165 9.71 6.97 -0.94
C PHE A 165 10.43 5.80 -1.61
N ILE A 166 11.76 5.75 -1.55
CA ILE A 166 12.55 4.62 -2.06
C ILE A 166 12.23 3.35 -1.27
N ALA A 167 12.23 3.44 0.07
CA ALA A 167 11.91 2.31 0.93
C ALA A 167 10.50 1.77 0.66
N SER A 168 9.50 2.66 0.49
CA SER A 168 8.15 2.28 0.10
C SER A 168 8.15 1.51 -1.22
N TRP A 169 8.79 2.03 -2.25
CA TRP A 169 8.79 1.39 -3.55
C TRP A 169 9.45 0.00 -3.54
N VAL A 170 10.65 -0.10 -2.95
CA VAL A 170 11.41 -1.36 -2.89
C VAL A 170 10.67 -2.41 -2.07
N THR A 171 10.20 -2.03 -0.89
CA THR A 171 9.59 -2.99 0.04
C THR A 171 8.23 -3.45 -0.47
N VAL A 172 7.39 -2.55 -0.99
CA VAL A 172 6.09 -2.93 -1.56
C VAL A 172 6.25 -3.86 -2.76
N ALA A 173 7.24 -3.61 -3.64
CA ALA A 173 7.55 -4.51 -4.73
C ALA A 173 7.91 -5.92 -4.22
N MET A 174 8.78 -6.00 -3.21
CA MET A 174 9.19 -7.28 -2.62
C MET A 174 8.01 -7.99 -1.95
N LEU A 175 7.21 -7.27 -1.17
CA LEU A 175 6.04 -7.80 -0.48
C LEU A 175 5.03 -8.37 -1.47
N HIS A 176 4.69 -7.59 -2.50
CA HIS A 176 3.74 -8.00 -3.51
C HIS A 176 4.22 -9.25 -4.27
N ILE A 177 5.45 -9.23 -4.79
CA ILE A 177 6.01 -10.36 -5.53
C ILE A 177 6.02 -11.63 -4.66
N VAL A 178 6.52 -11.57 -3.43
CA VAL A 178 6.62 -12.74 -2.56
C VAL A 178 5.24 -13.29 -2.19
N ASN A 179 4.29 -12.42 -1.87
CA ASN A 179 2.96 -12.86 -1.46
C ASN A 179 2.10 -13.38 -2.63
N SER A 180 2.32 -12.87 -3.85
CA SER A 180 1.57 -13.23 -5.06
C SER A 180 2.28 -14.30 -5.90
N VAL A 181 3.17 -15.13 -5.28
CA VAL A 181 3.67 -16.33 -5.95
C VAL A 181 2.58 -17.38 -5.94
N GLU A 182 2.00 -17.62 -7.11
CA GLU A 182 0.82 -18.46 -7.30
C GLU A 182 1.00 -19.43 -8.47
N ILE A 183 0.27 -20.54 -8.43
CA ILE A 183 0.18 -21.51 -9.51
C ILE A 183 -1.15 -21.27 -10.24
N PRO A 184 -1.14 -20.68 -11.44
CA PRO A 184 -2.35 -20.51 -12.23
C PRO A 184 -2.91 -21.85 -12.70
N VAL A 185 -4.22 -22.05 -12.50
CA VAL A 185 -4.96 -23.21 -12.99
C VAL A 185 -6.00 -22.83 -14.04
N SER A 186 -6.42 -21.58 -14.04
CA SER A 186 -7.24 -20.96 -15.10
C SER A 186 -6.98 -19.46 -15.14
N LEU A 187 -7.61 -18.73 -16.08
CA LEU A 187 -7.49 -17.28 -16.19
C LEU A 187 -7.95 -16.55 -14.91
N PHE A 188 -8.91 -17.12 -14.19
CA PHE A 188 -9.53 -16.49 -13.04
C PHE A 188 -9.39 -17.34 -11.77
N LYS A 189 -8.42 -18.26 -11.73
CA LYS A 189 -8.15 -19.08 -10.55
C LYS A 189 -6.69 -19.49 -10.48
N SER A 190 -6.14 -19.27 -9.30
CA SER A 190 -4.81 -19.70 -8.91
C SER A 190 -4.82 -20.31 -7.51
N TYR A 191 -3.74 -20.92 -7.12
CA TYR A 191 -3.46 -21.41 -5.78
C TYR A 191 -2.12 -20.87 -5.32
N SER A 192 -2.02 -20.54 -4.02
CA SER A 192 -0.76 -20.11 -3.45
C SER A 192 0.33 -21.17 -3.63
N TRP A 193 1.55 -20.71 -3.91
CA TRP A 193 2.74 -21.57 -3.89
C TRP A 193 3.03 -22.13 -2.49
N TYR A 194 2.68 -21.36 -1.47
CA TYR A 194 2.89 -21.73 -0.09
C TYR A 194 1.73 -22.56 0.43
N ALA A 195 2.00 -23.45 1.41
CA ALA A 195 0.98 -24.33 1.97
C ALA A 195 0.85 -24.18 3.48
N GLY A 196 -0.38 -24.31 3.97
CA GLY A 196 -0.69 -24.36 5.40
C GLY A 196 -0.19 -23.15 6.17
N VAL A 197 0.55 -23.40 7.23
CA VAL A 197 1.10 -22.37 8.14
C VAL A 197 2.02 -21.39 7.42
N GLN A 198 2.79 -21.88 6.46
CA GLN A 198 3.72 -21.03 5.71
C GLN A 198 2.98 -20.01 4.86
N ASP A 199 1.85 -20.38 4.25
CA ASP A 199 1.02 -19.44 3.50
C ASP A 199 0.45 -18.35 4.42
N ALA A 200 -0.03 -18.70 5.59
CA ALA A 200 -0.52 -17.75 6.58
C ALA A 200 0.58 -16.79 7.07
N LEU A 201 1.80 -17.30 7.30
CA LEU A 201 2.95 -16.47 7.70
C LEU A 201 3.37 -15.49 6.60
N VAL A 202 3.45 -15.95 5.35
CA VAL A 202 3.79 -15.09 4.20
C VAL A 202 2.70 -14.06 3.97
N GLN A 203 1.42 -14.46 4.00
CA GLN A 203 0.30 -13.56 3.82
C GLN A 203 0.26 -12.47 4.89
N TRP A 204 0.54 -12.77 6.16
CA TRP A 204 0.51 -11.76 7.21
C TRP A 204 1.82 -10.98 7.36
N TRP A 205 2.95 -11.55 6.91
CA TRP A 205 4.13 -10.74 6.66
C TRP A 205 3.85 -9.66 5.60
N TYR A 206 3.18 -10.04 4.50
CA TYR A 206 2.69 -9.06 3.50
C TYR A 206 1.65 -8.12 4.12
N GLY A 207 0.61 -8.62 4.77
CA GLY A 207 -0.51 -7.82 5.25
C GLY A 207 -0.08 -6.72 6.22
N HIS A 208 0.77 -7.05 7.21
CA HIS A 208 1.31 -6.05 8.13
C HIS A 208 2.25 -5.08 7.42
N ASN A 209 3.17 -5.58 6.62
CA ASN A 209 4.18 -4.75 5.98
C ASN A 209 3.61 -3.92 4.80
N ALA A 210 2.52 -4.34 4.17
CA ALA A 210 1.78 -3.50 3.23
C ALA A 210 1.27 -2.23 3.93
N VAL A 211 0.68 -2.35 5.13
CA VAL A 211 0.29 -1.18 5.93
C VAL A 211 1.51 -0.33 6.29
N ALA A 212 2.62 -0.96 6.70
CA ALA A 212 3.83 -0.23 7.07
C ALA A 212 4.48 0.50 5.88
N PHE A 213 4.63 -0.15 4.73
CA PHE A 213 5.43 0.38 3.63
C PHE A 213 4.62 0.98 2.49
N PHE A 214 3.36 0.61 2.31
CA PHE A 214 2.48 1.32 1.39
C PHE A 214 1.79 2.52 2.04
N LEU A 215 1.46 2.47 3.33
CA LEU A 215 0.81 3.57 4.04
C LEU A 215 1.79 4.39 4.88
N THR A 216 2.41 3.81 5.92
CA THR A 216 3.16 4.57 6.91
C THR A 216 4.41 5.24 6.33
N THR A 217 5.24 4.53 5.58
CA THR A 217 6.51 5.10 5.11
C THR A 217 6.34 6.25 4.12
N PRO A 218 5.46 6.21 3.11
CA PRO A 218 5.26 7.38 2.24
C PRO A 218 4.64 8.56 3.00
N TYR A 219 3.74 8.32 3.95
CA TYR A 219 3.21 9.40 4.79
C TYR A 219 4.28 10.05 5.64
N LEU A 220 5.20 9.30 6.21
CA LEU A 220 6.36 9.86 6.92
C LEU A 220 7.23 10.70 5.98
N GLY A 221 7.47 10.22 4.76
CA GLY A 221 8.13 11.02 3.74
C GLY A 221 7.42 12.35 3.47
N LEU A 222 6.08 12.33 3.41
CA LEU A 222 5.26 13.53 3.24
C LEU A 222 5.31 14.44 4.47
N MET A 223 5.29 13.90 5.67
CA MET A 223 5.45 14.68 6.90
C MET A 223 6.79 15.40 6.91
N TYR A 224 7.88 14.73 6.55
CA TYR A 224 9.19 15.37 6.41
C TYR A 224 9.23 16.45 5.32
N TYR A 225 8.36 16.39 4.32
CA TYR A 225 8.27 17.41 3.29
C TYR A 225 7.37 18.58 3.71
N PHE A 226 6.13 18.31 4.16
CA PHE A 226 5.13 19.34 4.39
C PHE A 226 5.25 20.02 5.76
N LEU A 227 5.59 19.27 6.82
CA LEU A 227 5.63 19.83 8.18
C LEU A 227 6.67 20.95 8.34
N PRO A 228 7.92 20.81 7.87
CA PRO A 228 8.88 21.89 7.92
C PRO A 228 8.45 23.12 7.13
N LYS A 229 7.75 22.93 6.01
CA LYS A 229 7.21 24.03 5.21
C LYS A 229 6.06 24.73 5.89
N ALA A 230 5.13 23.98 6.49
CA ALA A 230 3.98 24.54 7.19
C ALA A 230 4.41 25.29 8.46
N ALA A 231 5.45 24.80 9.14
CA ALA A 231 6.01 25.43 10.35
C ALA A 231 7.00 26.57 10.04
N ASP A 232 7.37 26.76 8.78
CA ASP A 232 8.46 27.65 8.34
C ASP A 232 9.76 27.45 9.14
N ARG A 233 10.08 26.20 9.43
CA ARG A 233 11.26 25.79 10.21
C ARG A 233 11.84 24.49 9.68
N PRO A 234 13.19 24.30 9.72
CA PRO A 234 13.79 23.03 9.39
C PRO A 234 13.40 21.95 10.41
N VAL A 235 13.64 20.67 10.04
CA VAL A 235 13.52 19.57 11.01
C VAL A 235 14.44 19.81 12.19
N TYR A 236 13.96 19.49 13.40
CA TYR A 236 14.69 19.72 14.65
C TYR A 236 16.08 19.11 14.66
N SER A 237 16.20 17.87 14.17
CA SER A 237 17.50 17.19 14.06
C SER A 237 17.50 16.23 12.88
N TYR A 238 18.35 16.50 11.89
CA TYR A 238 18.52 15.60 10.76
C TYR A 238 19.15 14.26 11.16
N ARG A 239 20.00 14.23 12.20
CA ARG A 239 20.55 12.98 12.73
C ARG A 239 19.46 12.08 13.33
N LEU A 240 18.51 12.65 14.08
CA LEU A 240 17.36 11.90 14.60
C LEU A 240 16.45 11.41 13.46
N SER A 241 16.31 12.13 12.36
CA SER A 241 15.54 11.64 11.21
C SER A 241 16.20 10.42 10.54
N ILE A 242 17.53 10.35 10.53
CA ILE A 242 18.27 9.17 10.04
C ILE A 242 18.04 7.97 10.99
N VAL A 243 18.14 8.19 12.29
CA VAL A 243 17.86 7.14 13.30
C VAL A 243 16.41 6.67 13.17
N HIS A 244 15.46 7.59 13.06
CA HIS A 244 14.04 7.27 12.87
C HIS A 244 13.82 6.42 11.62
N PHE A 245 14.38 6.82 10.46
CA PHE A 245 14.25 6.06 9.23
C PHE A 245 14.76 4.62 9.38
N TRP A 246 16.02 4.44 9.79
CA TRP A 246 16.62 3.12 9.86
C TRP A 246 16.00 2.23 10.92
N SER A 247 15.68 2.76 12.10
CA SER A 247 15.03 1.98 13.15
C SER A 247 13.63 1.53 12.73
N LEU A 248 12.86 2.42 12.09
CA LEU A 248 11.54 2.07 11.59
C LEU A 248 11.62 0.94 10.55
N ILE A 249 12.41 1.14 9.48
CA ILE A 249 12.52 0.16 8.38
C ILE A 249 12.99 -1.20 8.92
N PHE A 250 14.04 -1.21 9.77
CA PHE A 250 14.62 -2.44 10.26
C PHE A 250 13.70 -3.22 11.20
N LEU A 251 12.94 -2.51 12.04
CA LEU A 251 12.02 -3.17 12.97
C LEU A 251 10.73 -3.63 12.27
N TYR A 252 10.17 -2.80 11.39
CA TYR A 252 8.90 -3.12 10.75
C TYR A 252 8.96 -4.30 9.78
N ILE A 253 10.07 -4.47 9.06
CA ILE A 253 10.16 -5.54 8.04
C ILE A 253 9.95 -6.95 8.59
N TRP A 254 10.17 -7.14 9.89
CA TRP A 254 10.01 -8.43 10.57
C TRP A 254 8.62 -8.64 11.19
N ALA A 255 7.77 -7.62 11.19
CA ALA A 255 6.43 -7.72 11.74
C ALA A 255 5.50 -8.54 10.83
N GLY A 256 4.50 -9.18 11.43
CA GLY A 256 3.51 -9.98 10.69
C GLY A 256 2.91 -11.12 11.52
N PRO A 257 3.72 -11.99 12.18
CA PRO A 257 3.20 -13.15 12.91
C PRO A 257 2.22 -12.82 14.04
N HIS A 258 2.26 -11.61 14.59
CA HIS A 258 1.31 -11.17 15.62
C HIS A 258 -0.16 -11.12 15.17
N HIS A 259 -0.44 -11.18 13.87
CA HIS A 259 -1.79 -11.33 13.33
C HIS A 259 -2.34 -12.76 13.49
N LEU A 260 -1.48 -13.71 13.87
CA LEU A 260 -1.79 -15.13 13.97
C LEU A 260 -1.90 -15.60 15.42
N LEU A 261 -2.12 -14.69 16.37
CA LEU A 261 -2.07 -14.94 17.82
C LEU A 261 -3.08 -15.99 18.30
N TYR A 262 -4.23 -16.11 17.64
CA TYR A 262 -5.31 -17.05 18.03
C TYR A 262 -5.33 -18.33 17.17
N THR A 263 -4.40 -18.46 16.27
CA THR A 263 -4.16 -19.70 15.54
C THR A 263 -3.07 -20.47 16.28
N CYS A 264 -3.13 -21.81 16.31
CA CYS A 264 -2.09 -22.65 16.97
C CYS A 264 -0.66 -22.43 16.44
N LEU A 265 -0.42 -21.35 15.72
CA LEU A 265 0.86 -20.94 15.13
C LEU A 265 1.79 -20.18 16.09
N LEU A 266 1.35 -19.89 17.30
CA LEU A 266 2.14 -19.21 18.33
C LEU A 266 3.44 -19.93 18.70
N TYR A 267 3.52 -21.22 18.48
CA TYR A 267 4.74 -21.99 18.69
C TYR A 267 5.91 -21.58 17.77
N THR A 268 5.63 -20.84 16.70
CA THR A 268 6.65 -20.39 15.74
C THR A 268 7.13 -18.96 15.98
N SER A 269 6.46 -18.22 16.88
CA SER A 269 6.86 -16.87 17.29
C SER A 269 6.84 -16.79 18.81
N PRO A 270 7.91 -17.28 19.49
CA PRO A 270 7.94 -17.33 20.94
C PRO A 270 7.86 -15.92 21.53
N SER A 271 6.72 -15.64 22.18
CA SER A 271 6.63 -14.51 23.09
C SER A 271 7.36 -14.86 24.40
N PRO A 272 8.00 -13.92 25.06
CA PRO A 272 8.49 -14.15 26.41
C PRO A 272 7.42 -14.63 27.41
N ARG A 273 6.14 -14.43 27.08
CA ARG A 273 4.99 -14.92 27.85
C ARG A 273 4.67 -16.37 27.56
N ASP A 274 5.10 -16.93 26.44
CA ASP A 274 4.80 -18.31 26.02
C ASP A 274 5.87 -19.29 26.52
N GLY A 275 6.95 -18.79 27.11
CA GLY A 275 7.93 -19.61 27.81
C GLY A 275 7.38 -20.21 29.09
N LEU A 276 8.03 -21.26 29.60
CA LEU A 276 7.74 -21.91 30.89
C LEU A 276 7.67 -20.96 32.10
N LEU A 277 8.11 -19.71 31.91
CA LEU A 277 8.07 -18.64 32.90
C LEU A 277 6.70 -17.97 33.06
N SER A 278 5.74 -18.21 32.15
CA SER A 278 4.39 -17.66 32.23
C SER A 278 3.39 -18.59 32.89
N ARG A 279 3.80 -19.74 33.35
CA ARG A 279 2.97 -20.56 34.23
C ARG A 279 2.91 -19.89 35.59
N MET A 280 1.93 -19.03 35.79
CA MET A 280 1.49 -18.72 37.14
C MET A 280 1.21 -20.04 37.86
N PRO A 281 1.73 -20.26 39.07
CA PRO A 281 1.34 -21.39 39.83
C PRO A 281 -0.16 -21.35 40.04
N SER A 282 -0.87 -22.38 39.62
CA SER A 282 -2.31 -22.55 39.85
C SER A 282 -2.58 -22.92 41.29
N SER A 283 -1.96 -22.22 42.23
CA SER A 283 -2.17 -22.44 43.65
C SER A 283 -2.08 -21.15 44.40
N ALA A 284 -3.15 -20.44 44.46
CA ALA A 284 -3.55 -19.69 45.65
C ALA A 284 -5.09 -19.60 45.65
#